data_1fad642291edab51ee7544c1280c33fd
#
_entry.id   1fad642291edab51ee7544c1280c33fd
#
_cell.length_a   1.000
_cell.length_b   1.000
_cell.length_c   1.000
_cell.angle_alpha   90.00
_cell.angle_beta   90.00
_cell.angle_gamma   90.00
#
_symmetry.space_group_name_H-M   'P 1'
#
loop_
_entity.id
_entity.type
_entity.pdbx_description
1 polymer ?
#
loop_
_entity_poly.entity_id
_entity_poly.type
_entity_poly.pdbx_seq_one_letter_code
_entity_poly.pdbx_strand_id
1 'polypeptide(L)'
;MKKKVLATLLTAAMLATTLVGCGGGDAGSAPAADDGAAAEAPAADGGSDDAAADDGAAEEAPADDAAAAEEEIPTATFGDPNGTHMEMWTFVEIHGQHYGNMVEKWNEQNPDRTIEITCTTYPYADMHTKLLTSLNAGTGAPDICDVEIGQFPNVVAGLDTWLVPQNDTAAPYLDTMVQARMDVYSGSDGNYYGIPYHVGATVMYYNVAAMAEAMGISNDDVIAKIDAVVTWDDYAALGQEYVDAIATEGKHWTSVDTAGCDWQWIAMAEYGEDWTGGMGGTADVQLESIKKMCTMEQEWVNNGLAMVSPDGHVDLEAGFQNILDHNIVSFPKAMWYMSRFTNYMPEEKGNWYIAKCPVFEAGQKCSVGIGGTGTVVTQQAGDPALASEFLCWAKMSEEGEQLIWDNLGFDVCNTVLWNDDAFAHDDNNQYNQFFINYPYDVLYSIKDDIGTVYTTTISPTINEQMCNVTLNDILENGMDVEEALQAAQDVVDLEQ
;
A
#
# COMPACT_ATOMS: atom_id res chain seq x y z
N MET A 1 -3.78 30.39 -15.00
CA MET A 1 -3.94 29.41 -16.07
C MET A 1 -2.94 28.25 -15.93
N LYS A 2 -2.45 27.93 -14.72
CA LYS A 2 -1.51 26.81 -14.46
C LYS A 2 -2.08 25.73 -13.52
N LYS A 3 -3.35 25.85 -13.13
CA LYS A 3 -4.02 24.89 -12.21
C LYS A 3 -4.97 23.88 -12.87
N LYS A 4 -5.06 23.87 -14.21
CA LYS A 4 -5.97 22.95 -14.93
C LYS A 4 -5.28 21.80 -15.69
N VAL A 5 -3.96 21.72 -15.66
CA VAL A 5 -3.20 20.67 -16.39
C VAL A 5 -2.87 19.47 -15.49
N LEU A 6 -2.87 19.65 -14.16
CA LEU A 6 -2.51 18.58 -13.21
C LEU A 6 -3.64 17.57 -12.96
N ALA A 7 -4.90 17.96 -13.18
CA ALA A 7 -6.05 17.08 -12.94
C ALA A 7 -6.32 16.04 -14.05
N THR A 8 -5.67 16.15 -15.20
CA THR A 8 -5.94 15.30 -16.36
C THR A 8 -4.94 14.12 -16.49
N LEU A 9 -3.85 14.14 -15.76
CA LEU A 9 -2.81 13.12 -15.82
C LEU A 9 -2.99 11.95 -14.81
N LEU A 10 -3.81 12.13 -13.77
CA LEU A 10 -4.08 11.07 -12.78
C LEU A 10 -5.20 10.10 -13.16
N THR A 11 -6.02 10.42 -14.15
CA THR A 11 -7.16 9.58 -14.56
C THR A 11 -6.80 8.44 -15.52
N ALA A 12 -5.58 8.41 -16.08
CA ALA A 12 -5.17 7.39 -17.05
C ALA A 12 -4.49 6.15 -16.44
N ALA A 13 -4.02 6.24 -15.19
CA ALA A 13 -3.26 5.16 -14.55
C ALA A 13 -4.11 4.07 -13.85
N MET A 14 -5.44 4.26 -13.73
CA MET A 14 -6.32 3.34 -12.99
C MET A 14 -7.22 2.44 -13.87
N LEU A 15 -7.05 2.43 -15.20
CA LEU A 15 -7.94 1.69 -16.12
C LEU A 15 -7.29 0.49 -16.83
N ALA A 16 -6.12 0.02 -16.41
CA ALA A 16 -5.35 -1.02 -17.12
C ALA A 16 -5.28 -2.39 -16.43
N THR A 17 -6.13 -2.71 -15.46
CA THR A 17 -6.09 -4.03 -14.77
C THR A 17 -7.21 -5.00 -15.10
N THR A 18 -7.94 -4.81 -16.19
CA THR A 18 -8.83 -5.87 -16.64
C THR A 18 -8.64 -6.13 -18.13
N LEU A 19 -7.84 -7.09 -18.52
CA LEU A 19 -7.95 -7.91 -19.73
C LEU A 19 -6.61 -8.63 -20.05
N VAL A 20 -6.34 -9.78 -19.43
CA VAL A 20 -5.57 -10.84 -20.09
C VAL A 20 -6.24 -12.18 -19.76
N GLY A 21 -7.08 -12.60 -20.66
CA GLY A 21 -7.58 -13.95 -20.70
C GLY A 21 -7.52 -14.48 -22.12
N CYS A 22 -6.92 -15.66 -22.28
CA CYS A 22 -7.11 -16.65 -23.34
C CYS A 22 -6.51 -16.41 -24.73
N GLY A 23 -5.62 -17.30 -25.04
CA GLY A 23 -5.37 -17.88 -26.37
C GLY A 23 -4.31 -18.95 -26.24
N GLY A 24 -4.51 -20.21 -26.38
CA GLY A 24 -5.19 -21.03 -27.37
C GLY A 24 -4.18 -21.91 -28.04
N GLY A 25 -4.29 -23.22 -28.03
CA GLY A 25 -3.48 -24.14 -28.88
C GLY A 25 -3.62 -25.58 -28.42
N ASP A 26 -4.54 -26.19 -28.90
CA ASP A 26 -4.76 -27.30 -29.81
C ASP A 26 -4.22 -28.72 -29.47
N ALA A 27 -5.18 -29.63 -29.50
CA ALA A 27 -5.28 -30.94 -30.10
C ALA A 27 -5.50 -32.16 -29.19
N GLY A 28 -6.68 -32.79 -29.33
CA GLY A 28 -6.73 -34.23 -29.29
C GLY A 28 -7.94 -34.91 -28.70
N SER A 29 -8.96 -35.10 -29.53
CA SER A 29 -9.81 -36.32 -29.63
C SER A 29 -10.74 -36.74 -28.49
N ALA A 30 -12.01 -36.72 -28.83
CA ALA A 30 -13.20 -37.33 -28.21
C ALA A 30 -13.16 -38.89 -28.09
N PRO A 31 -14.12 -39.60 -27.47
CA PRO A 31 -15.53 -39.57 -27.85
C PRO A 31 -16.63 -39.69 -26.74
N ALA A 32 -17.76 -39.15 -27.09
CA ALA A 32 -19.20 -39.44 -26.91
C ALA A 32 -19.74 -40.45 -25.90
N ALA A 33 -20.87 -40.07 -25.31
CA ALA A 33 -22.21 -40.60 -25.16
C ALA A 33 -22.82 -40.13 -23.83
N ASP A 34 -24.08 -39.87 -23.64
CA ASP A 34 -25.37 -39.83 -24.35
C ASP A 34 -26.44 -39.53 -23.27
N ASP A 35 -27.56 -38.92 -23.70
CA ASP A 35 -28.91 -38.85 -23.10
C ASP A 35 -29.15 -38.18 -21.72
N GLY A 36 -30.10 -37.28 -21.50
CA GLY A 36 -31.39 -37.05 -22.10
C GLY A 36 -32.25 -36.12 -21.26
N ALA A 37 -33.18 -35.46 -21.97
CA ALA A 37 -34.52 -34.93 -21.58
C ALA A 37 -34.59 -33.61 -20.77
N ALA A 38 -34.92 -32.50 -21.37
CA ALA A 38 -36.19 -31.87 -21.79
C ALA A 38 -37.23 -31.56 -20.69
N ALA A 39 -37.57 -30.25 -20.57
CA ALA A 39 -38.91 -29.66 -20.45
C ALA A 39 -38.78 -28.14 -20.37
N GLU A 40 -39.10 -27.46 -21.40
CA GLU A 40 -40.31 -26.71 -21.82
C GLU A 40 -40.55 -25.38 -21.06
N ALA A 41 -40.55 -24.36 -21.89
CA ALA A 41 -40.99 -22.98 -21.63
C ALA A 41 -42.54 -22.86 -21.63
N PRO A 42 -43.08 -21.68 -21.33
CA PRO A 42 -43.91 -21.10 -22.38
C PRO A 42 -43.63 -19.62 -22.71
N ALA A 43 -43.92 -19.34 -23.98
CA ALA A 43 -43.90 -18.05 -24.65
C ALA A 43 -45.25 -17.30 -24.50
N ALA A 44 -45.20 -15.99 -24.75
CA ALA A 44 -46.23 -15.20 -25.48
C ALA A 44 -45.63 -13.79 -25.71
N ASP A 45 -45.53 -13.35 -26.86
CA ASP A 45 -46.34 -12.88 -28.00
C ASP A 45 -46.39 -11.35 -27.99
N GLY A 46 -45.99 -10.67 -28.99
CA GLY A 46 -46.50 -10.36 -30.27
C GLY A 46 -46.16 -8.94 -30.67
N GLY A 47 -45.92 -8.75 -31.98
CA GLY A 47 -46.17 -7.47 -32.62
C GLY A 47 -45.12 -6.98 -33.62
N SER A 48 -45.34 -7.41 -34.85
CA SER A 48 -44.85 -6.97 -36.16
C SER A 48 -44.87 -5.46 -36.43
N ASP A 49 -43.92 -4.94 -37.24
CA ASP A 49 -44.17 -4.57 -38.64
C ASP A 49 -42.92 -4.08 -39.36
N ASP A 50 -42.69 -4.72 -40.47
CA ASP A 50 -42.25 -4.37 -41.83
C ASP A 50 -41.58 -3.00 -42.12
N ALA A 51 -40.41 -2.99 -42.79
CA ALA A 51 -40.24 -2.65 -44.19
C ALA A 51 -38.79 -2.40 -44.63
N ALA A 52 -38.47 -3.08 -45.76
CA ALA A 52 -37.64 -2.66 -46.89
C ALA A 52 -36.12 -2.68 -46.78
N ALA A 53 -35.59 -3.61 -47.60
CA ALA A 53 -34.23 -3.67 -48.08
C ALA A 53 -33.82 -2.43 -48.91
N ASP A 54 -32.58 -1.97 -48.73
CA ASP A 54 -31.85 -1.30 -49.82
C ASP A 54 -30.38 -1.77 -49.82
N ASP A 55 -30.01 -2.20 -51.01
CA ASP A 55 -28.71 -2.71 -51.39
C ASP A 55 -27.74 -1.54 -51.54
N GLY A 56 -26.68 -1.49 -50.76
CA GLY A 56 -25.65 -0.45 -50.86
C GLY A 56 -24.26 -1.01 -50.52
N ALA A 57 -23.41 -1.06 -51.53
CA ALA A 57 -22.06 -1.56 -51.58
C ALA A 57 -21.19 -1.18 -50.36
N ALA A 58 -20.50 -2.17 -49.83
CA ALA A 58 -19.42 -1.97 -48.85
C ALA A 58 -18.23 -1.25 -49.49
N GLU A 59 -18.02 0.00 -49.11
CA GLU A 59 -16.79 0.73 -49.31
C GLU A 59 -15.88 0.43 -48.12
N GLU A 60 -14.74 -0.23 -48.38
CA GLU A 60 -13.67 -0.45 -47.37
C GLU A 60 -13.17 0.93 -46.88
N ALA A 61 -13.42 1.24 -45.61
CA ALA A 61 -12.74 2.34 -44.93
C ALA A 61 -11.28 1.97 -44.70
N PRO A 62 -10.32 2.90 -44.90
CA PRO A 62 -8.92 2.62 -44.64
C PRO A 62 -8.74 2.40 -43.14
N ALA A 63 -7.98 1.35 -42.79
CA ALA A 63 -7.48 1.13 -41.45
C ALA A 63 -6.67 2.36 -41.03
N ASP A 64 -7.21 3.13 -40.09
CA ASP A 64 -6.46 4.16 -39.41
C ASP A 64 -5.49 3.45 -38.46
N ASP A 65 -4.23 3.39 -38.89
CA ASP A 65 -3.09 3.02 -38.08
C ASP A 65 -2.87 4.16 -37.08
N ALA A 66 -3.71 4.27 -36.06
CA ALA A 66 -3.41 5.06 -34.89
C ALA A 66 -2.33 4.33 -34.11
N ALA A 67 -1.07 4.63 -34.47
CA ALA A 67 0.06 4.35 -33.58
C ALA A 67 -0.32 4.96 -32.22
N ALA A 68 -0.48 4.09 -31.21
CA ALA A 68 -0.59 4.53 -29.84
C ALA A 68 0.62 5.43 -29.58
N ALA A 69 0.39 6.70 -29.23
CA ALA A 69 1.46 7.57 -28.82
C ALA A 69 2.14 6.87 -27.62
N GLU A 70 3.43 6.55 -27.75
CA GLU A 70 4.22 6.08 -26.62
C GLU A 70 4.12 7.18 -25.56
N GLU A 71 3.52 6.89 -24.41
CA GLU A 71 3.51 7.80 -23.26
C GLU A 71 4.96 8.08 -22.89
N GLU A 72 5.32 9.36 -22.88
CA GLU A 72 6.67 9.80 -22.54
C GLU A 72 6.93 9.50 -21.06
N ILE A 73 7.86 8.57 -20.78
CA ILE A 73 8.19 8.15 -19.41
C ILE A 73 8.91 9.30 -18.70
N PRO A 74 8.36 9.83 -17.58
CA PRO A 74 8.95 10.96 -16.88
C PRO A 74 10.36 10.66 -16.40
N THR A 75 11.29 11.52 -16.79
CA THR A 75 12.72 11.39 -16.43
C THR A 75 13.25 12.73 -16.00
N ALA A 76 13.97 12.77 -14.88
CA ALA A 76 14.61 13.96 -14.34
C ALA A 76 16.07 13.68 -13.97
N THR A 77 16.98 14.60 -14.28
CA THR A 77 18.42 14.48 -13.97
C THR A 77 18.80 15.60 -12.99
N PHE A 78 19.56 15.23 -11.95
CA PHE A 78 19.99 16.10 -10.87
C PHE A 78 21.49 15.94 -10.63
N GLY A 79 22.11 16.94 -9.98
CA GLY A 79 23.49 16.90 -9.51
C GLY A 79 24.50 17.45 -10.51
N ASP A 80 25.76 17.01 -10.40
CA ASP A 80 26.88 17.52 -11.20
C ASP A 80 27.04 16.75 -12.52
N PRO A 81 26.88 17.38 -13.69
CA PRO A 81 27.00 16.72 -14.98
C PRO A 81 28.41 16.16 -15.29
N ASN A 82 29.40 16.45 -14.43
CA ASN A 82 30.73 15.87 -14.53
C ASN A 82 30.99 14.80 -13.46
N GLY A 83 30.01 14.54 -12.60
CA GLY A 83 30.09 13.55 -11.53
C GLY A 83 29.96 12.11 -12.06
N THR A 84 30.02 11.16 -11.14
CA THR A 84 29.70 9.76 -11.48
C THR A 84 28.22 9.65 -11.80
N HIS A 85 27.90 9.18 -13.01
CA HIS A 85 26.52 9.01 -13.43
C HIS A 85 25.91 7.77 -12.79
N MET A 86 24.64 7.92 -12.31
CA MET A 86 23.82 6.85 -11.76
C MET A 86 22.40 6.89 -12.37
N GLU A 87 21.91 5.73 -12.77
CA GLU A 87 20.51 5.52 -13.18
C GLU A 87 19.67 5.04 -11.97
N MET A 88 18.55 5.71 -11.73
CA MET A 88 17.58 5.34 -10.70
C MET A 88 16.20 5.10 -11.30
N TRP A 89 15.58 3.96 -10.98
CA TRP A 89 14.19 3.68 -11.36
C TRP A 89 13.28 3.70 -10.14
N THR A 90 12.15 4.36 -10.31
CA THR A 90 11.08 4.42 -9.31
C THR A 90 9.72 4.32 -9.99
N PHE A 91 8.68 4.04 -9.21
CA PHE A 91 7.28 4.10 -9.63
C PHE A 91 6.52 5.24 -8.93
N VAL A 92 7.25 6.10 -8.19
CA VAL A 92 6.69 7.25 -7.46
C VAL A 92 7.58 8.46 -7.73
N GLU A 93 7.07 9.46 -8.44
CA GLU A 93 7.84 10.65 -8.87
C GLU A 93 8.51 11.38 -7.70
N ILE A 94 7.82 11.51 -6.57
CA ILE A 94 8.36 12.21 -5.38
C ILE A 94 9.56 11.47 -4.75
N HIS A 95 9.70 10.16 -4.96
CA HIS A 95 10.91 9.42 -4.57
C HIS A 95 12.11 9.85 -5.41
N GLY A 96 11.92 10.02 -6.73
CA GLY A 96 12.96 10.58 -7.61
C GLY A 96 13.40 11.98 -7.17
N GLN A 97 12.46 12.82 -6.75
CA GLN A 97 12.75 14.14 -6.21
C GLN A 97 13.55 14.08 -4.90
N HIS A 98 13.28 13.10 -4.02
CA HIS A 98 14.07 12.89 -2.81
C HIS A 98 15.54 12.62 -3.15
N TYR A 99 15.84 11.71 -4.09
CA TYR A 99 17.21 11.45 -4.53
C TYR A 99 17.83 12.68 -5.21
N GLY A 100 17.06 13.45 -5.97
CA GLY A 100 17.51 14.72 -6.52
C GLY A 100 17.98 15.70 -5.43
N ASN A 101 17.18 15.88 -4.39
CA ASN A 101 17.54 16.73 -3.25
C ASN A 101 18.77 16.19 -2.50
N MET A 102 18.87 14.87 -2.33
CA MET A 102 19.99 14.26 -1.64
C MET A 102 21.30 14.31 -2.45
N VAL A 103 21.24 14.17 -3.78
CA VAL A 103 22.45 14.26 -4.61
C VAL A 103 23.04 15.68 -4.62
N GLU A 104 22.21 16.72 -4.55
CA GLU A 104 22.71 18.11 -4.40
C GLU A 104 23.49 18.26 -3.09
N LYS A 105 22.92 17.77 -1.96
CA LYS A 105 23.58 17.78 -0.67
C LYS A 105 24.84 16.92 -0.62
N TRP A 106 24.81 15.74 -1.27
CA TRP A 106 25.98 14.88 -1.40
C TRP A 106 27.12 15.60 -2.09
N ASN A 107 26.85 16.27 -3.21
CA ASN A 107 27.85 16.98 -4.01
C ASN A 107 28.46 18.17 -3.26
N GLU A 108 27.66 18.87 -2.43
CA GLU A 108 28.17 19.93 -1.54
C GLU A 108 29.16 19.38 -0.49
N GLN A 109 28.87 18.20 0.06
CA GLN A 109 29.68 17.56 1.11
C GLN A 109 30.85 16.77 0.54
N ASN A 110 30.78 16.31 -0.70
CA ASN A 110 31.78 15.45 -1.36
C ASN A 110 32.24 16.01 -2.71
N PRO A 111 32.85 17.20 -2.76
CA PRO A 111 33.21 17.85 -4.02
C PRO A 111 34.22 17.10 -4.90
N ASP A 112 34.94 16.12 -4.32
CA ASP A 112 35.89 15.28 -5.02
C ASP A 112 35.29 13.97 -5.56
N ARG A 113 34.00 13.69 -5.25
CA ARG A 113 33.25 12.47 -5.60
C ARG A 113 31.79 12.82 -5.93
N THR A 114 31.61 13.79 -6.83
CA THR A 114 30.27 14.24 -7.20
C THR A 114 29.51 13.17 -7.98
N ILE A 115 28.18 13.23 -7.86
CA ILE A 115 27.22 12.33 -8.52
C ILE A 115 26.30 13.16 -9.42
N GLU A 116 25.99 12.61 -10.61
CA GLU A 116 24.82 12.96 -11.40
C GLU A 116 23.85 11.79 -11.35
N ILE A 117 22.58 12.02 -10.96
CA ILE A 117 21.57 10.97 -10.92
C ILE A 117 20.45 11.25 -11.92
N THR A 118 20.10 10.26 -12.72
CA THR A 118 18.95 10.29 -13.63
C THR A 118 17.85 9.39 -13.07
N CYS A 119 16.76 10.00 -12.60
CA CYS A 119 15.60 9.30 -12.05
C CYS A 119 14.55 9.12 -13.13
N THR A 120 14.14 7.88 -13.41
CA THR A 120 13.07 7.55 -14.34
C THR A 120 11.90 6.96 -13.58
N THR A 121 10.70 7.56 -13.74
CA THR A 121 9.47 7.11 -13.10
C THR A 121 8.64 6.29 -14.08
N TYR A 122 8.55 4.99 -13.84
CA TYR A 122 7.74 4.05 -14.62
C TYR A 122 6.40 3.79 -13.96
N PRO A 123 5.37 3.34 -14.71
CA PRO A 123 4.21 2.69 -14.11
C PRO A 123 4.63 1.51 -13.23
N TYR A 124 3.93 1.30 -12.12
CA TYR A 124 4.28 0.31 -11.09
C TYR A 124 4.59 -1.09 -11.64
N ALA A 125 3.65 -1.66 -12.41
CA ALA A 125 3.79 -3.02 -12.95
C ALA A 125 4.91 -3.12 -13.99
N ASP A 126 5.05 -2.10 -14.85
CA ASP A 126 6.03 -2.05 -15.91
C ASP A 126 7.45 -1.97 -15.35
N MET A 127 7.65 -1.15 -14.29
CA MET A 127 8.95 -1.02 -13.65
C MET A 127 9.42 -2.34 -13.05
N HIS A 128 8.58 -3.02 -12.27
CA HIS A 128 8.97 -4.28 -11.62
C HIS A 128 9.20 -5.40 -12.65
N THR A 129 8.37 -5.49 -13.68
CA THR A 129 8.56 -6.44 -14.78
C THR A 129 9.86 -6.18 -15.53
N LYS A 130 10.15 -4.91 -15.85
CA LYS A 130 11.38 -4.49 -16.52
C LYS A 130 12.61 -4.77 -15.67
N LEU A 131 12.54 -4.48 -14.34
CA LEU A 131 13.63 -4.78 -13.41
C LEU A 131 13.97 -6.27 -13.41
N LEU A 132 12.97 -7.14 -13.16
CA LEU A 132 13.17 -8.59 -13.15
C LEU A 132 13.72 -9.12 -14.47
N THR A 133 13.23 -8.61 -15.60
CA THR A 133 13.73 -8.98 -16.92
C THR A 133 15.19 -8.59 -17.11
N SER A 134 15.58 -7.39 -16.68
CA SER A 134 16.94 -6.87 -16.79
C SER A 134 17.91 -7.59 -15.85
N LEU A 135 17.48 -7.92 -14.64
CA LEU A 135 18.26 -8.71 -13.69
C LEU A 135 18.53 -10.12 -14.23
N ASN A 136 17.49 -10.79 -14.74
CA ASN A 136 17.63 -12.11 -15.37
C ASN A 136 18.53 -12.09 -16.61
N ALA A 137 18.46 -11.04 -17.42
CA ALA A 137 19.28 -10.90 -18.62
C ALA A 137 20.75 -10.55 -18.30
N GLY A 138 21.04 -10.11 -17.07
CA GLY A 138 22.36 -9.64 -16.67
C GLY A 138 22.77 -8.32 -17.32
N THR A 139 21.84 -7.56 -17.87
CA THR A 139 22.08 -6.27 -18.53
C THR A 139 20.81 -5.41 -18.55
N GLY A 140 20.97 -4.08 -18.45
CA GLY A 140 19.91 -3.10 -18.60
C GLY A 140 19.14 -2.78 -17.31
N ALA A 141 19.56 -3.31 -16.14
CA ALA A 141 19.08 -2.85 -14.85
C ALA A 141 19.75 -1.51 -14.47
N PRO A 142 19.08 -0.64 -13.68
CA PRO A 142 19.64 0.62 -13.22
C PRO A 142 20.69 0.37 -12.12
N ASP A 143 21.41 1.43 -11.71
CA ASP A 143 22.33 1.38 -10.57
C ASP A 143 21.54 1.17 -9.26
N ILE A 144 20.47 1.94 -9.05
CA ILE A 144 19.55 1.84 -7.91
C ILE A 144 18.11 1.75 -8.38
N CYS A 145 17.27 1.01 -7.65
CA CYS A 145 15.88 0.83 -7.99
C CYS A 145 15.00 0.72 -6.75
N ASP A 146 13.88 1.42 -6.76
CA ASP A 146 12.82 1.23 -5.78
C ASP A 146 12.07 -0.07 -6.04
N VAL A 147 11.85 -0.85 -4.99
CA VAL A 147 11.09 -2.11 -5.05
C VAL A 147 10.03 -2.10 -3.96
N GLU A 148 8.78 -2.21 -4.37
CA GLU A 148 7.68 -2.29 -3.42
C GLU A 148 7.74 -3.62 -2.64
N ILE A 149 7.27 -3.62 -1.39
CA ILE A 149 7.41 -4.73 -0.44
C ILE A 149 6.84 -6.06 -0.98
N GLY A 150 5.71 -6.04 -1.67
CA GLY A 150 5.09 -7.24 -2.26
C GLY A 150 5.87 -7.81 -3.45
N GLN A 151 6.70 -7.00 -4.12
CA GLN A 151 7.55 -7.41 -5.23
C GLN A 151 8.96 -7.83 -4.78
N PHE A 152 9.34 -7.44 -3.57
CA PHE A 152 10.69 -7.64 -3.06
C PHE A 152 11.13 -9.12 -3.03
N PRO A 153 10.29 -10.10 -2.64
CA PRO A 153 10.66 -11.51 -2.67
C PRO A 153 11.14 -12.00 -4.04
N ASN A 154 10.53 -11.52 -5.11
CA ASN A 154 10.90 -11.89 -6.49
C ASN A 154 12.28 -11.32 -6.87
N VAL A 155 12.59 -10.12 -6.39
CA VAL A 155 13.87 -9.43 -6.72
C VAL A 155 15.03 -10.02 -5.93
N VAL A 156 14.82 -10.41 -4.65
CA VAL A 156 15.88 -11.06 -3.86
C VAL A 156 16.09 -12.54 -4.21
N ALA A 157 15.29 -13.12 -5.06
CA ALA A 157 15.47 -14.51 -5.49
C ALA A 157 16.86 -14.78 -6.12
N GLY A 158 17.47 -13.76 -6.74
CA GLY A 158 18.83 -13.81 -7.28
C GLY A 158 19.92 -13.48 -6.28
N LEU A 159 19.58 -13.04 -5.06
CA LEU A 159 20.51 -12.64 -3.99
C LEU A 159 21.70 -11.82 -4.55
N ASP A 160 22.93 -12.20 -4.15
CA ASP A 160 24.20 -11.56 -4.49
C ASP A 160 24.56 -11.63 -6.00
N THR A 161 23.84 -12.39 -6.80
CA THR A 161 24.04 -12.38 -8.27
C THR A 161 23.33 -11.21 -8.96
N TRP A 162 22.27 -10.69 -8.34
CA TRP A 162 21.47 -9.58 -8.89
C TRP A 162 21.69 -8.29 -8.12
N LEU A 163 21.80 -8.39 -6.78
CA LEU A 163 21.79 -7.27 -5.87
C LEU A 163 23.09 -7.18 -5.07
N VAL A 164 23.40 -5.98 -4.61
CA VAL A 164 24.55 -5.71 -3.74
C VAL A 164 24.08 -5.77 -2.29
N PRO A 165 24.69 -6.62 -1.42
CA PRO A 165 24.39 -6.61 0.00
C PRO A 165 24.76 -5.26 0.64
N GLN A 166 23.88 -4.74 1.50
CA GLN A 166 24.04 -3.42 2.10
C GLN A 166 24.56 -3.46 3.55
N ASN A 167 24.81 -4.63 4.14
CA ASN A 167 25.15 -4.79 5.56
C ASN A 167 26.31 -3.91 6.01
N ASP A 168 27.42 -3.89 5.27
CA ASP A 168 28.62 -3.13 5.63
C ASP A 168 28.38 -1.62 5.53
N THR A 169 27.64 -1.18 4.52
CA THR A 169 27.35 0.24 4.26
C THR A 169 26.26 0.77 5.19
N ALA A 170 25.26 -0.04 5.50
CA ALA A 170 24.19 0.29 6.45
C ALA A 170 24.66 0.24 7.91
N ALA A 171 25.72 -0.52 8.24
CA ALA A 171 26.18 -0.76 9.61
C ALA A 171 26.25 0.49 10.51
N PRO A 172 26.71 1.68 10.04
CA PRO A 172 26.75 2.88 10.88
C PRO A 172 25.39 3.37 11.37
N TYR A 173 24.29 2.96 10.72
CA TYR A 173 22.93 3.46 10.94
C TYR A 173 22.04 2.45 11.67
N LEU A 174 22.34 1.13 11.60
CA LEU A 174 21.44 0.06 12.01
C LEU A 174 20.98 0.13 13.47
N ASP A 175 21.84 0.60 14.38
CA ASP A 175 21.54 0.67 15.83
C ASP A 175 20.35 1.58 16.15
N THR A 176 19.99 2.49 15.26
CA THR A 176 18.90 3.46 15.42
C THR A 176 17.66 3.10 14.62
N MET A 177 17.76 2.16 13.68
CA MET A 177 16.68 1.78 12.79
C MET A 177 15.69 0.80 13.43
N VAL A 178 14.43 0.85 13.00
CA VAL A 178 13.45 -0.16 13.34
C VAL A 178 13.84 -1.49 12.70
N GLN A 179 14.35 -2.42 13.51
CA GLN A 179 14.86 -3.70 13.04
C GLN A 179 13.84 -4.50 12.25
N ALA A 180 12.58 -4.57 12.74
CA ALA A 180 11.49 -5.25 12.06
C ALA A 180 11.31 -4.78 10.61
N ARG A 181 11.57 -3.49 10.34
CA ARG A 181 11.46 -2.93 8.99
C ARG A 181 12.66 -3.27 8.11
N MET A 182 13.85 -3.31 8.68
CA MET A 182 15.05 -3.74 7.97
C MET A 182 14.96 -5.23 7.58
N ASP A 183 14.42 -6.06 8.46
CA ASP A 183 14.28 -7.52 8.25
C ASP A 183 13.39 -7.86 7.04
N VAL A 184 12.37 -7.06 6.76
CA VAL A 184 11.48 -7.25 5.60
C VAL A 184 12.25 -7.17 4.27
N TYR A 185 13.31 -6.37 4.21
CA TYR A 185 14.12 -6.18 3.00
C TYR A 185 15.42 -6.98 3.02
N SER A 186 15.45 -8.08 3.76
CA SER A 186 16.57 -9.03 3.80
C SER A 186 16.36 -10.22 2.86
N GLY A 187 17.48 -10.81 2.43
CA GLY A 187 17.48 -12.07 1.70
C GLY A 187 17.48 -13.28 2.64
N SER A 188 17.28 -14.48 2.07
CA SER A 188 17.33 -15.74 2.81
C SER A 188 18.69 -16.06 3.44
N ASP A 189 19.74 -15.37 3.02
CA ASP A 189 21.11 -15.44 3.57
C ASP A 189 21.32 -14.51 4.78
N GLY A 190 20.30 -13.73 5.16
CA GLY A 190 20.34 -12.78 6.27
C GLY A 190 21.02 -11.45 5.96
N ASN A 191 21.34 -11.19 4.68
CA ASN A 191 21.85 -9.90 4.26
C ASN A 191 20.69 -8.94 3.93
N TYR A 192 20.88 -7.64 4.21
CA TYR A 192 19.98 -6.58 3.75
C TYR A 192 20.28 -6.25 2.30
N TYR A 193 19.26 -6.25 1.46
CA TYR A 193 19.37 -5.91 0.05
C TYR A 193 18.59 -4.64 -0.31
N GLY A 194 17.52 -4.33 0.45
CA GLY A 194 16.74 -3.11 0.27
C GLY A 194 16.86 -2.19 1.49
N ILE A 195 16.98 -0.89 1.24
CA ILE A 195 16.95 0.16 2.27
C ILE A 195 15.56 0.81 2.27
N PRO A 196 14.78 0.70 3.35
CA PRO A 196 13.41 1.23 3.41
C PRO A 196 13.38 2.76 3.46
N TYR A 197 12.27 3.38 3.03
CA TYR A 197 12.00 4.80 3.27
C TYR A 197 11.40 5.04 4.66
N HIS A 198 10.55 4.12 5.12
CA HIS A 198 9.72 4.33 6.30
C HIS A 198 9.34 3.00 6.96
N VAL A 199 8.80 3.09 8.14
CA VAL A 199 8.28 1.92 8.88
C VAL A 199 6.93 1.49 8.34
N GLY A 200 6.07 2.43 8.00
CA GLY A 200 4.68 2.19 7.63
C GLY A 200 3.83 1.76 8.83
N ALA A 201 4.16 2.27 10.02
CA ALA A 201 3.47 1.90 11.25
C ALA A 201 1.98 2.21 11.18
N THR A 202 1.15 1.23 11.51
CA THR A 202 -0.31 1.37 11.51
C THR A 202 -0.77 2.12 12.74
N VAL A 203 -1.68 3.05 12.53
CA VAL A 203 -2.33 3.87 13.55
C VAL A 203 -3.82 3.98 13.25
N MET A 204 -4.60 4.47 14.22
CA MET A 204 -5.99 4.84 14.02
C MET A 204 -6.11 6.32 13.74
N TYR A 205 -6.91 6.66 12.75
CA TYR A 205 -7.33 8.04 12.46
C TYR A 205 -8.77 8.26 12.94
N TYR A 206 -9.02 9.39 13.66
CA TYR A 206 -10.34 9.75 14.17
C TYR A 206 -10.69 11.19 13.79
N ASN A 207 -11.86 11.40 13.18
CA ASN A 207 -12.41 12.74 12.93
C ASN A 207 -13.07 13.28 14.19
N VAL A 208 -12.30 13.93 15.05
CA VAL A 208 -12.75 14.47 16.33
C VAL A 208 -13.83 15.52 16.15
N ALA A 209 -13.73 16.37 15.13
CA ALA A 209 -14.71 17.43 14.88
C ALA A 209 -16.09 16.86 14.54
N ALA A 210 -16.15 15.88 13.63
CA ALA A 210 -17.40 15.21 13.26
C ALA A 210 -17.99 14.42 14.44
N MET A 211 -17.15 13.74 15.23
CA MET A 211 -17.59 13.02 16.43
C MET A 211 -18.15 13.98 17.47
N ALA A 212 -17.48 15.10 17.74
CA ALA A 212 -17.94 16.11 18.72
C ALA A 212 -19.29 16.71 18.34
N GLU A 213 -19.46 17.03 17.04
CA GLU A 213 -20.73 17.55 16.52
C GLU A 213 -21.85 16.51 16.67
N ALA A 214 -21.64 15.28 16.26
CA ALA A 214 -22.63 14.21 16.32
C ALA A 214 -23.05 13.88 17.76
N MET A 215 -22.08 13.77 18.67
CA MET A 215 -22.30 13.39 20.06
C MET A 215 -22.72 14.58 20.96
N GLY A 216 -22.59 15.82 20.46
CA GLY A 216 -22.93 17.05 21.22
C GLY A 216 -22.00 17.29 22.40
N ILE A 217 -20.74 16.92 22.33
CA ILE A 217 -19.70 17.09 23.37
C ILE A 217 -18.52 17.91 22.82
N SER A 218 -17.56 18.27 23.66
CA SER A 218 -16.37 19.00 23.22
C SER A 218 -15.35 18.09 22.53
N ASN A 219 -14.45 18.66 21.71
CA ASN A 219 -13.32 17.94 21.13
C ASN A 219 -12.45 17.28 22.21
N ASP A 220 -12.20 17.96 23.32
CA ASP A 220 -11.42 17.43 24.45
C ASP A 220 -12.09 16.19 25.08
N ASP A 221 -13.44 16.19 25.19
CA ASP A 221 -14.18 15.03 25.68
C ASP A 221 -14.11 13.85 24.69
N VAL A 222 -14.13 14.13 23.39
CA VAL A 222 -13.95 13.09 22.35
C VAL A 222 -12.55 12.49 22.44
N ILE A 223 -11.51 13.32 22.49
CA ILE A 223 -10.12 12.88 22.63
C ILE A 223 -9.95 12.01 23.88
N ALA A 224 -10.51 12.44 25.02
CA ALA A 224 -10.46 11.66 26.25
C ALA A 224 -11.14 10.27 26.12
N LYS A 225 -12.19 10.15 25.31
CA LYS A 225 -12.83 8.86 25.00
C LYS A 225 -11.95 8.01 24.08
N ILE A 226 -11.31 8.61 23.06
CA ILE A 226 -10.37 7.92 22.15
C ILE A 226 -9.18 7.40 22.94
N ASP A 227 -8.58 8.20 23.81
CA ASP A 227 -7.43 7.82 24.65
C ASP A 227 -7.75 6.70 25.65
N ALA A 228 -9.02 6.49 25.96
CA ALA A 228 -9.48 5.39 26.82
C ALA A 228 -9.66 4.06 26.06
N VAL A 229 -9.66 4.06 24.74
CA VAL A 229 -9.76 2.85 23.93
C VAL A 229 -8.49 2.03 24.05
N VAL A 230 -8.62 0.77 24.44
CA VAL A 230 -7.52 -0.19 24.55
C VAL A 230 -7.76 -1.41 23.67
N THR A 231 -9.00 -1.88 23.62
CA THR A 231 -9.36 -3.09 22.88
C THR A 231 -10.31 -2.79 21.73
N TRP A 232 -10.44 -3.75 20.79
CA TRP A 232 -11.43 -3.67 19.72
C TRP A 232 -12.87 -3.62 20.25
N ASP A 233 -13.12 -4.20 21.43
CA ASP A 233 -14.42 -4.07 22.12
C ASP A 233 -14.65 -2.63 22.61
N ASP A 234 -13.62 -1.96 23.17
CA ASP A 234 -13.72 -0.55 23.56
C ASP A 234 -13.94 0.34 22.33
N TYR A 235 -13.24 0.04 21.22
CA TYR A 235 -13.40 0.74 19.95
C TYR A 235 -14.82 0.62 19.40
N ALA A 236 -15.37 -0.60 19.39
CA ALA A 236 -16.74 -0.84 18.95
C ALA A 236 -17.77 -0.18 19.87
N ALA A 237 -17.52 -0.17 21.19
CA ALA A 237 -18.41 0.50 22.15
C ALA A 237 -18.43 2.02 21.93
N LEU A 238 -17.27 2.66 21.70
CA LEU A 238 -17.22 4.09 21.34
C LEU A 238 -17.91 4.35 20.01
N GLY A 239 -17.70 3.48 19.04
CA GLY A 239 -18.36 3.55 17.74
C GLY A 239 -19.88 3.44 17.84
N GLN A 240 -20.39 2.58 18.72
CA GLN A 240 -21.84 2.45 18.96
C GLN A 240 -22.42 3.74 19.59
N GLU A 241 -21.70 4.36 20.54
CA GLU A 241 -22.11 5.66 21.08
C GLU A 241 -22.21 6.73 19.98
N TYR A 242 -21.27 6.73 19.03
CA TYR A 242 -21.28 7.65 17.89
C TYR A 242 -22.46 7.36 16.96
N VAL A 243 -22.66 6.11 16.53
CA VAL A 243 -23.75 5.71 15.63
C VAL A 243 -25.13 5.99 16.26
N ASP A 244 -25.29 5.73 17.55
CA ASP A 244 -26.53 6.04 18.28
C ASP A 244 -26.82 7.55 18.35
N ALA A 245 -25.79 8.39 18.32
CA ALA A 245 -25.94 9.84 18.34
C ALA A 245 -26.30 10.43 16.96
N ILE A 246 -25.99 9.72 15.88
CA ILE A 246 -26.26 10.19 14.52
C ILE A 246 -27.67 9.79 14.11
N ALA A 247 -28.50 10.76 13.71
CA ALA A 247 -29.85 10.52 13.20
C ALA A 247 -29.89 10.31 11.67
N THR A 248 -28.73 10.26 11.00
CA THR A 248 -28.62 10.29 9.52
C THR A 248 -28.26 8.92 9.00
N GLU A 249 -29.04 8.38 8.03
CA GLU A 249 -28.69 7.15 7.29
C GLU A 249 -27.39 7.32 6.49
N GLY A 250 -26.63 6.23 6.34
CA GLY A 250 -25.41 6.18 5.56
C GLY A 250 -24.15 6.71 6.27
N LYS A 251 -24.25 6.95 7.58
CA LYS A 251 -23.11 7.29 8.44
C LYS A 251 -22.73 6.09 9.29
N HIS A 252 -21.44 5.79 9.34
CA HIS A 252 -20.88 4.64 10.04
C HIS A 252 -19.71 5.09 10.90
N TRP A 253 -19.31 4.26 11.84
CA TRP A 253 -18.12 4.46 12.64
C TRP A 253 -16.83 4.31 11.84
N THR A 254 -16.77 3.24 11.04
CA THR A 254 -15.59 2.87 10.28
C THR A 254 -15.94 2.28 8.92
N SER A 255 -14.94 2.00 8.11
CA SER A 255 -15.06 1.14 6.94
C SER A 255 -14.08 -0.03 7.02
N VAL A 256 -14.43 -1.12 6.34
CA VAL A 256 -13.60 -2.31 6.15
C VAL A 256 -13.32 -2.50 4.67
N ASP A 257 -12.10 -2.92 4.35
CA ASP A 257 -11.64 -3.05 2.97
C ASP A 257 -11.84 -4.47 2.44
N THR A 258 -12.16 -4.61 1.15
CA THR A 258 -12.24 -5.89 0.43
C THR A 258 -11.14 -6.05 -0.62
N ALA A 259 -10.46 -4.96 -0.98
CA ALA A 259 -9.31 -4.94 -1.88
C ALA A 259 -7.98 -4.61 -1.16
N GLY A 260 -7.95 -4.76 0.17
CA GLY A 260 -6.79 -4.59 1.02
C GLY A 260 -6.94 -5.42 2.29
N CYS A 261 -5.83 -5.82 2.88
CA CYS A 261 -5.78 -6.71 4.04
C CYS A 261 -5.16 -6.05 5.28
N ASP A 262 -5.28 -4.74 5.42
CA ASP A 262 -4.65 -3.98 6.51
C ASP A 262 -5.12 -4.45 7.89
N TRP A 263 -6.42 -4.72 8.03
CA TRP A 263 -7.02 -5.22 9.26
C TRP A 263 -6.47 -6.59 9.65
N GLN A 264 -6.31 -7.50 8.67
CA GLN A 264 -5.78 -8.84 8.88
C GLN A 264 -4.30 -8.79 9.28
N TRP A 265 -3.52 -7.87 8.70
CA TRP A 265 -2.13 -7.69 9.08
C TRP A 265 -1.97 -7.16 10.51
N ILE A 266 -2.85 -6.25 10.94
CA ILE A 266 -2.90 -5.78 12.33
C ILE A 266 -3.16 -6.95 13.26
N ALA A 267 -4.17 -7.77 12.98
CA ALA A 267 -4.52 -8.93 13.79
C ALA A 267 -3.38 -9.96 13.88
N MET A 268 -2.71 -10.26 12.76
CA MET A 268 -1.54 -11.14 12.77
C MET A 268 -0.41 -10.62 13.65
N ALA A 269 -0.14 -9.31 13.59
CA ALA A 269 0.88 -8.71 14.44
C ALA A 269 0.55 -8.79 15.93
N GLU A 270 -0.74 -8.61 16.30
CA GLU A 270 -1.21 -8.76 17.68
C GLU A 270 -0.93 -10.18 18.23
N TYR A 271 -1.15 -11.21 17.42
CA TYR A 271 -0.98 -12.61 17.80
C TYR A 271 0.45 -13.12 17.59
N GLY A 272 1.30 -12.35 16.89
CA GLY A 272 2.62 -12.83 16.47
C GLY A 272 2.53 -13.96 15.45
N GLU A 273 1.48 -13.95 14.63
CA GLU A 273 1.20 -14.90 13.57
C GLU A 273 1.64 -14.37 12.21
N ASP A 274 1.80 -15.24 11.23
CA ASP A 274 2.18 -14.91 9.87
C ASP A 274 1.61 -15.95 8.90
N TRP A 275 0.71 -15.50 8.03
CA TRP A 275 0.03 -16.39 7.08
C TRP A 275 0.95 -16.98 5.99
N THR A 276 2.15 -16.40 5.78
CA THR A 276 3.13 -16.99 4.85
C THR A 276 3.90 -18.16 5.48
N GLY A 277 3.78 -18.34 6.80
CA GLY A 277 4.59 -19.26 7.58
C GLY A 277 6.05 -18.85 7.72
N GLY A 278 6.40 -17.61 7.34
CA GLY A 278 7.77 -17.11 7.33
C GLY A 278 8.64 -17.73 6.24
N MET A 279 9.96 -17.47 6.29
CA MET A 279 10.89 -18.02 5.31
C MET A 279 11.00 -19.55 5.43
N GLY A 280 10.44 -20.26 4.43
CA GLY A 280 10.45 -21.73 4.35
C GLY A 280 9.38 -22.44 5.18
N GLY A 281 8.41 -21.70 5.70
CA GLY A 281 7.19 -22.25 6.31
C GLY A 281 6.14 -22.62 5.26
N THR A 282 5.02 -23.16 5.75
CA THR A 282 3.82 -23.45 4.96
C THR A 282 2.82 -22.33 5.20
N ALA A 283 2.24 -21.78 4.13
CA ALA A 283 1.26 -20.73 4.26
C ALA A 283 -0.05 -21.25 4.86
N ASP A 284 -0.63 -20.46 5.75
CA ASP A 284 -1.89 -20.77 6.44
C ASP A 284 -2.71 -19.47 6.58
N VAL A 285 -3.80 -19.36 5.83
CA VAL A 285 -4.73 -18.22 5.92
C VAL A 285 -5.86 -18.45 6.94
N GLN A 286 -5.90 -19.62 7.59
CA GLN A 286 -6.89 -19.97 8.60
C GLN A 286 -6.41 -19.70 10.04
N LEU A 287 -5.46 -18.76 10.20
CA LEU A 287 -4.93 -18.36 11.49
C LEU A 287 -6.04 -17.84 12.42
N GLU A 288 -5.83 -18.01 13.74
CA GLU A 288 -6.80 -17.56 14.74
C GLU A 288 -7.04 -16.05 14.68
N SER A 289 -5.99 -15.27 14.47
CA SER A 289 -6.06 -13.81 14.29
C SER A 289 -6.94 -13.42 13.10
N ILE A 290 -6.76 -14.10 11.96
CA ILE A 290 -7.52 -13.84 10.74
C ILE A 290 -9.01 -14.17 10.93
N LYS A 291 -9.32 -15.33 11.52
CA LYS A 291 -10.71 -15.71 11.83
C LYS A 291 -11.39 -14.70 12.73
N LYS A 292 -10.72 -14.28 13.79
CA LYS A 292 -11.26 -13.28 14.72
C LYS A 292 -11.50 -11.94 14.03
N MET A 293 -10.53 -11.46 13.25
CA MET A 293 -10.65 -10.18 12.56
C MET A 293 -11.81 -10.22 11.55
N CYS A 294 -11.83 -11.19 10.65
CA CYS A 294 -12.90 -11.33 9.66
C CYS A 294 -14.29 -11.49 10.29
N THR A 295 -14.38 -12.21 11.42
CA THR A 295 -15.65 -12.35 12.15
C THR A 295 -16.10 -11.00 12.72
N MET A 296 -15.19 -10.24 13.32
CA MET A 296 -15.47 -8.92 13.88
C MET A 296 -15.88 -7.92 12.79
N GLU A 297 -15.17 -7.88 11.67
CA GLU A 297 -15.50 -7.02 10.53
C GLU A 297 -16.90 -7.37 9.97
N GLN A 298 -17.19 -8.66 9.78
CA GLN A 298 -18.50 -9.10 9.30
C GLN A 298 -19.63 -8.73 10.28
N GLU A 299 -19.41 -8.89 11.58
CA GLU A 299 -20.37 -8.47 12.60
C GLU A 299 -20.61 -6.96 12.56
N TRP A 300 -19.57 -6.14 12.39
CA TRP A 300 -19.69 -4.69 12.30
C TRP A 300 -20.43 -4.23 11.05
N VAL A 301 -20.21 -4.88 9.91
CA VAL A 301 -20.98 -4.62 8.69
C VAL A 301 -22.45 -5.01 8.89
N ASN A 302 -22.71 -6.19 9.44
CA ASN A 302 -24.06 -6.70 9.64
C ASN A 302 -24.89 -5.85 10.63
N ASN A 303 -24.27 -5.22 11.61
CA ASN A 303 -24.97 -4.37 12.60
C ASN A 303 -24.93 -2.88 12.26
N GLY A 304 -24.28 -2.48 11.16
CA GLY A 304 -24.21 -1.10 10.67
C GLY A 304 -23.17 -0.23 11.37
N LEU A 305 -22.30 -0.81 12.19
CA LEU A 305 -21.17 -0.10 12.77
C LEU A 305 -20.11 0.25 11.71
N ALA A 306 -19.85 -0.67 10.80
CA ALA A 306 -18.98 -0.48 9.66
C ALA A 306 -19.74 -0.50 8.34
N MET A 307 -19.16 0.11 7.32
CA MET A 307 -19.52 -0.10 5.92
C MET A 307 -18.36 -0.76 5.17
N VAL A 308 -18.64 -1.43 4.07
CA VAL A 308 -17.59 -1.83 3.13
C VAL A 308 -17.09 -0.59 2.40
N SER A 309 -15.78 -0.43 2.28
CA SER A 309 -15.17 0.71 1.59
C SER A 309 -15.63 0.78 0.14
N PRO A 310 -16.03 1.96 -0.36
CA PRO A 310 -16.34 2.12 -1.78
C PRO A 310 -15.15 1.70 -2.66
N ASP A 311 -15.43 1.01 -3.75
CA ASP A 311 -14.42 0.40 -4.62
C ASP A 311 -13.44 -0.55 -3.89
N GLY A 312 -13.85 -1.02 -2.70
CA GLY A 312 -13.14 -2.02 -1.90
C GLY A 312 -11.96 -1.51 -1.08
N HIS A 313 -11.62 -0.21 -1.14
CA HIS A 313 -10.42 0.27 -0.44
C HIS A 313 -10.52 1.75 -0.05
N VAL A 314 -10.16 2.06 1.21
CA VAL A 314 -10.20 3.44 1.74
C VAL A 314 -9.17 4.38 1.07
N ASP A 315 -8.09 3.86 0.48
CA ASP A 315 -7.06 4.62 -0.27
C ASP A 315 -7.37 4.70 -1.78
N LEU A 316 -8.63 4.98 -2.12
CA LEU A 316 -9.08 5.26 -3.47
C LEU A 316 -9.89 6.55 -3.49
N GLU A 317 -10.13 7.13 -4.68
CA GLU A 317 -10.86 8.39 -4.83
C GLU A 317 -12.24 8.34 -4.14
N ALA A 318 -12.96 7.23 -4.30
CA ALA A 318 -14.25 7.03 -3.65
C ALA A 318 -14.12 6.92 -2.11
N GLY A 319 -13.02 6.35 -1.61
CA GLY A 319 -12.69 6.31 -0.19
C GLY A 319 -12.40 7.70 0.37
N PHE A 320 -11.64 8.55 -0.34
CA PHE A 320 -11.39 9.94 0.06
C PHE A 320 -12.70 10.74 0.11
N GLN A 321 -13.57 10.57 -0.89
CA GLN A 321 -14.88 11.23 -0.88
C GLN A 321 -15.75 10.74 0.28
N ASN A 322 -15.68 9.46 0.62
CA ASN A 322 -16.39 8.88 1.77
C ASN A 322 -15.96 9.49 3.11
N ILE A 323 -14.64 9.78 3.26
CA ILE A 323 -14.08 10.50 4.41
C ILE A 323 -14.54 11.95 4.42
N LEU A 324 -14.45 12.67 3.30
CA LEU A 324 -14.88 14.07 3.15
C LEU A 324 -16.36 14.27 3.44
N ASP A 325 -17.18 13.33 3.04
CA ASP A 325 -18.63 13.33 3.34
C ASP A 325 -18.92 12.95 4.80
N HIS A 326 -17.90 12.63 5.60
CA HIS A 326 -18.02 12.11 6.96
C HIS A 326 -18.95 10.88 7.05
N ASN A 327 -18.93 10.01 6.03
CA ASN A 327 -19.67 8.75 6.08
C ASN A 327 -19.01 7.75 7.04
N ILE A 328 -17.71 7.92 7.24
CA ILE A 328 -16.94 7.27 8.28
C ILE A 328 -16.14 8.33 9.06
N VAL A 329 -15.85 8.07 10.33
CA VAL A 329 -15.10 8.99 11.19
C VAL A 329 -13.88 8.36 11.84
N SER A 330 -13.63 7.09 11.57
CA SER A 330 -12.49 6.35 12.12
C SER A 330 -12.09 5.22 11.20
N PHE A 331 -10.79 4.97 11.06
CA PHE A 331 -10.25 3.81 10.34
C PHE A 331 -8.76 3.61 10.67
N PRO A 332 -8.24 2.37 10.61
CA PRO A 332 -6.80 2.10 10.71
C PRO A 332 -6.13 2.32 9.36
N LYS A 333 -4.95 2.90 9.36
CA LYS A 333 -4.07 2.97 8.20
C LYS A 333 -2.64 3.25 8.63
N ALA A 334 -1.68 2.89 7.79
CA ALA A 334 -0.28 3.23 8.04
C ALA A 334 -0.04 4.75 7.99
N MET A 335 1.00 5.22 8.68
CA MET A 335 1.27 6.66 8.80
C MET A 335 1.55 7.35 7.46
N TRP A 336 2.03 6.64 6.45
CA TRP A 336 2.20 7.21 5.10
C TRP A 336 0.87 7.77 4.51
N TYR A 337 -0.28 7.31 5.01
CA TYR A 337 -1.58 7.81 4.61
C TYR A 337 -1.80 9.29 4.97
N MET A 338 -1.01 9.86 5.88
CA MET A 338 -1.06 11.30 6.20
C MET A 338 -0.91 12.18 4.95
N SER A 339 -0.13 11.73 3.96
CA SER A 339 0.02 12.41 2.68
C SER A 339 -1.30 12.47 1.88
N ARG A 340 -2.23 11.53 2.08
CA ARG A 340 -3.56 11.55 1.43
C ARG A 340 -4.42 12.69 1.98
N PHE A 341 -4.36 12.89 3.30
CA PHE A 341 -5.04 14.02 3.93
C PHE A 341 -4.54 15.36 3.41
N THR A 342 -3.24 15.58 3.35
CA THR A 342 -2.67 16.86 2.88
C THR A 342 -2.89 17.10 1.38
N ASN A 343 -2.89 16.05 0.57
CA ASN A 343 -2.98 16.15 -0.88
C ASN A 343 -4.42 16.15 -1.41
N TYR A 344 -5.29 15.34 -0.82
CA TYR A 344 -6.65 15.10 -1.35
C TYR A 344 -7.76 15.61 -0.46
N MET A 345 -7.50 15.85 0.84
CA MET A 345 -8.48 16.27 1.83
C MET A 345 -8.00 17.48 2.66
N PRO A 346 -7.42 18.54 2.05
CA PRO A 346 -6.81 19.63 2.79
C PRO A 346 -7.81 20.44 3.64
N GLU A 347 -9.10 20.41 3.35
CA GLU A 347 -10.18 21.01 4.14
C GLU A 347 -10.39 20.37 5.51
N GLU A 348 -9.91 19.14 5.69
CA GLU A 348 -9.99 18.39 6.94
C GLU A 348 -8.90 18.79 7.95
N LYS A 349 -8.07 19.77 7.64
CA LYS A 349 -7.01 20.25 8.54
C LYS A 349 -7.56 20.66 9.89
N GLY A 350 -7.01 20.07 10.98
CA GLY A 350 -7.39 20.34 12.36
C GLY A 350 -8.60 19.55 12.87
N ASN A 351 -9.15 18.65 12.04
CA ASN A 351 -10.29 17.81 12.43
C ASN A 351 -9.86 16.41 12.92
N TRP A 352 -8.68 15.94 12.53
CA TRP A 352 -8.24 14.56 12.74
C TRP A 352 -7.23 14.41 13.86
N TYR A 353 -7.41 13.36 14.65
CA TYR A 353 -6.55 12.91 15.73
C TYR A 353 -6.00 11.53 15.41
N ILE A 354 -4.71 11.32 15.67
CA ILE A 354 -4.04 10.04 15.48
C ILE A 354 -3.92 9.35 16.84
N ALA A 355 -4.26 8.07 16.91
CA ALA A 355 -4.08 7.23 18.09
C ALA A 355 -3.49 5.87 17.73
N LYS A 356 -3.00 5.14 18.72
CA LYS A 356 -2.57 3.74 18.52
C LYS A 356 -3.78 2.86 18.17
N CYS A 357 -3.54 1.77 17.41
CA CYS A 357 -4.59 0.80 17.15
C CYS A 357 -5.03 0.10 18.45
N PRO A 358 -6.32 -0.22 18.58
CA PRO A 358 -6.82 -1.15 19.57
C PRO A 358 -6.22 -2.56 19.37
N VAL A 359 -6.36 -3.42 20.36
CA VAL A 359 -5.90 -4.82 20.31
C VAL A 359 -7.00 -5.75 20.79
N PHE A 360 -6.94 -7.05 20.46
CA PHE A 360 -7.92 -8.01 20.99
C PHE A 360 -7.75 -8.23 22.49
N GLU A 361 -6.51 -8.24 22.99
CA GLU A 361 -6.20 -8.40 24.40
C GLU A 361 -5.15 -7.37 24.83
N ALA A 362 -5.37 -6.71 25.95
CA ALA A 362 -4.44 -5.70 26.46
C ALA A 362 -3.02 -6.27 26.63
N GLY A 363 -2.04 -5.55 26.06
CA GLY A 363 -0.63 -5.93 26.10
C GLY A 363 -0.12 -6.69 24.87
N GLN A 364 -0.98 -6.91 23.86
CA GLN A 364 -0.56 -7.33 22.54
C GLN A 364 0.10 -6.18 21.79
N LYS A 365 0.79 -6.47 20.69
CA LYS A 365 1.32 -5.45 19.77
C LYS A 365 0.17 -4.71 19.11
N CYS A 366 0.26 -3.39 19.03
CA CYS A 366 -0.81 -2.54 18.53
C CYS A 366 -0.49 -1.88 17.18
N SER A 367 0.54 -2.33 16.50
CA SER A 367 0.91 -1.78 15.20
C SER A 367 1.65 -2.81 14.35
N VAL A 368 1.66 -2.58 13.06
CA VAL A 368 2.41 -3.38 12.08
C VAL A 368 2.85 -2.47 10.93
N GLY A 369 3.99 -2.78 10.34
CA GLY A 369 4.45 -2.04 9.16
C GLY A 369 3.70 -2.50 7.90
N ILE A 370 2.85 -1.63 7.33
CA ILE A 370 2.04 -1.92 6.14
C ILE A 370 2.54 -1.11 4.94
N GLY A 371 2.64 -1.80 3.79
CA GLY A 371 3.15 -1.24 2.55
C GLY A 371 4.61 -0.83 2.64
N GLY A 372 5.09 -0.12 1.65
CA GLY A 372 6.40 0.50 1.63
C GLY A 372 7.32 0.00 0.53
N THR A 373 8.43 0.73 0.41
CA THR A 373 9.40 0.56 -0.65
C THR A 373 10.80 0.45 -0.07
N GLY A 374 11.51 -0.60 -0.46
CA GLY A 374 12.94 -0.74 -0.22
C GLY A 374 13.71 -0.43 -1.50
N THR A 375 14.75 0.39 -1.41
CA THR A 375 15.60 0.68 -2.56
C THR A 375 16.79 -0.26 -2.59
N VAL A 376 17.03 -0.88 -3.73
CA VAL A 376 18.11 -1.83 -3.95
C VAL A 376 19.23 -1.23 -4.81
N VAL A 377 20.45 -1.73 -4.63
CA VAL A 377 21.58 -1.50 -5.55
C VAL A 377 21.78 -2.77 -6.38
N THR A 378 21.86 -2.64 -7.71
CA THR A 378 22.03 -3.79 -8.58
C THR A 378 23.51 -4.12 -8.79
N GLN A 379 23.84 -5.39 -9.07
CA GLN A 379 25.19 -5.81 -9.48
C GLN A 379 25.62 -5.26 -10.86
N GLN A 380 24.66 -4.63 -11.57
CA GLN A 380 24.93 -3.99 -12.87
C GLN A 380 25.31 -2.51 -12.72
N ALA A 381 25.30 -1.96 -11.51
CA ALA A 381 25.69 -0.59 -11.23
C ALA A 381 27.12 -0.30 -11.72
N GLY A 382 27.31 0.88 -12.29
CA GLY A 382 28.60 1.34 -12.78
C GLY A 382 29.66 1.47 -11.67
N ASP A 383 29.25 1.93 -10.48
CA ASP A 383 30.01 1.95 -9.24
C ASP A 383 29.14 1.49 -8.07
N PRO A 384 29.03 0.16 -7.82
CA PRO A 384 28.18 -0.37 -6.77
C PRO A 384 28.53 0.10 -5.37
N ALA A 385 29.82 0.41 -5.11
CA ALA A 385 30.26 0.89 -3.80
C ALA A 385 29.78 2.31 -3.54
N LEU A 386 29.93 3.21 -4.51
CA LEU A 386 29.43 4.57 -4.44
C LEU A 386 27.89 4.61 -4.37
N ALA A 387 27.21 3.78 -5.16
CA ALA A 387 25.76 3.67 -5.15
C ALA A 387 25.23 3.23 -3.79
N SER A 388 25.87 2.23 -3.16
CA SER A 388 25.50 1.76 -1.81
C SER A 388 25.76 2.83 -0.75
N GLU A 389 26.90 3.51 -0.81
CA GLU A 389 27.24 4.57 0.15
C GLU A 389 26.25 5.75 0.05
N PHE A 390 25.97 6.19 -1.18
CA PHE A 390 24.99 7.25 -1.43
C PHE A 390 23.59 6.84 -0.97
N LEU A 391 23.13 5.63 -1.34
CA LEU A 391 21.80 5.12 -0.96
C LEU A 391 21.61 5.08 0.56
N CYS A 392 22.56 4.44 1.28
CA CYS A 392 22.46 4.34 2.74
C CYS A 392 22.48 5.72 3.40
N TRP A 393 23.36 6.62 2.94
CA TRP A 393 23.39 7.98 3.45
C TRP A 393 22.11 8.76 3.14
N ALA A 394 21.59 8.65 1.91
CA ALA A 394 20.40 9.37 1.47
C ALA A 394 19.13 8.96 2.21
N LYS A 395 19.06 7.73 2.73
CA LYS A 395 17.84 7.20 3.37
C LYS A 395 17.97 6.94 4.87
N MET A 396 19.19 6.79 5.40
CA MET A 396 19.40 6.39 6.80
C MET A 396 20.12 7.46 7.63
N SER A 397 20.66 8.53 7.01
CA SER A 397 21.21 9.65 7.77
C SER A 397 20.09 10.52 8.33
N GLU A 398 20.36 11.23 9.43
CA GLU A 398 19.41 12.20 9.98
C GLU A 398 18.96 13.23 8.94
N GLU A 399 19.86 13.68 8.06
CA GLU A 399 19.56 14.63 6.98
C GLU A 399 18.65 14.01 5.91
N GLY A 400 18.87 12.75 5.54
CA GLY A 400 18.03 12.03 4.58
C GLY A 400 16.64 11.79 5.14
N GLU A 401 16.53 11.32 6.38
CA GLU A 401 15.25 11.06 7.04
C GLU A 401 14.48 12.36 7.35
N GLN A 402 15.16 13.47 7.63
CA GLN A 402 14.50 14.78 7.73
C GLN A 402 13.80 15.14 6.42
N LEU A 403 14.45 14.94 5.28
CA LEU A 403 13.83 15.21 3.97
C LEU A 403 12.72 14.21 3.63
N ILE A 404 12.81 12.95 4.07
CA ILE A 404 11.74 11.96 3.94
C ILE A 404 10.50 12.44 4.71
N TRP A 405 10.67 12.88 5.96
CA TRP A 405 9.58 13.43 6.75
C TRP A 405 8.97 14.69 6.12
N ASP A 406 9.79 15.67 5.79
CA ASP A 406 9.31 16.98 5.32
C ASP A 406 8.59 16.91 3.97
N ASN A 407 9.06 16.06 3.06
CA ASN A 407 8.58 16.02 1.69
C ASN A 407 7.59 14.87 1.43
N LEU A 408 7.80 13.70 2.06
CA LEU A 408 7.00 12.51 1.82
C LEU A 408 5.94 12.27 2.92
N GLY A 409 6.14 12.83 4.12
CA GLY A 409 5.26 12.61 5.26
C GLY A 409 5.32 11.18 5.79
N PHE A 410 6.47 10.53 5.62
CA PHE A 410 6.66 9.15 6.04
C PHE A 410 7.23 9.08 7.46
N ASP A 411 6.79 8.07 8.20
CA ASP A 411 7.33 7.68 9.49
C ASP A 411 8.70 7.04 9.31
N VAL A 412 9.75 7.85 9.46
CA VAL A 412 11.14 7.47 9.21
C VAL A 412 11.60 6.28 10.07
N CYS A 413 12.62 5.55 9.61
CA CYS A 413 13.07 4.34 10.29
C CYS A 413 13.92 4.59 11.53
N ASN A 414 14.50 5.78 11.72
CA ASN A 414 15.36 6.13 12.82
C ASN A 414 14.59 6.53 14.08
N THR A 415 14.51 5.63 15.04
CA THR A 415 13.76 5.81 16.28
C THR A 415 14.30 6.93 17.21
N VAL A 416 15.54 7.38 17.01
CA VAL A 416 16.10 8.50 17.76
C VAL A 416 15.39 9.80 17.38
N LEU A 417 15.10 9.98 16.10
CA LEU A 417 14.38 11.16 15.61
C LEU A 417 12.94 11.24 16.11
N TRP A 418 12.32 10.11 16.41
CA TRP A 418 10.93 10.08 16.91
C TRP A 418 10.75 10.81 18.25
N ASN A 419 11.82 10.98 19.01
CA ASN A 419 11.82 11.70 20.29
C ASN A 419 12.72 12.94 20.27
N ASP A 420 13.18 13.35 19.11
CA ASP A 420 13.87 14.63 18.95
C ASP A 420 12.84 15.75 18.80
N ASP A 421 12.85 16.72 19.73
CA ASP A 421 11.86 17.78 19.81
C ASP A 421 11.87 18.68 18.55
N ALA A 422 13.03 18.91 17.97
CA ALA A 422 13.15 19.75 16.78
C ALA A 422 12.64 19.03 15.51
N PHE A 423 12.70 17.71 15.50
CA PHE A 423 12.20 16.88 14.40
C PHE A 423 10.71 16.56 14.58
N ALA A 424 10.34 16.01 15.73
CA ALA A 424 8.99 15.49 15.98
C ALA A 424 7.95 16.62 16.13
N HIS A 425 8.34 17.78 16.68
CA HIS A 425 7.46 18.88 17.02
C HIS A 425 7.75 20.16 16.21
N ASP A 426 8.30 20.05 14.99
CA ASP A 426 8.42 21.22 14.12
C ASP A 426 7.04 21.75 13.71
N ASP A 427 6.67 22.90 14.27
CA ASP A 427 5.41 23.58 13.95
C ASP A 427 5.32 24.05 12.48
N ASN A 428 6.40 24.06 11.73
CA ASN A 428 6.40 24.41 10.30
C ASN A 428 6.13 23.19 9.42
N ASN A 429 6.30 21.97 9.94
CA ASN A 429 6.01 20.76 9.18
C ASN A 429 4.50 20.68 8.87
N GLN A 430 4.16 20.40 7.59
CA GLN A 430 2.79 20.40 7.13
C GLN A 430 1.90 19.35 7.82
N TYR A 431 2.46 18.20 8.19
CA TYR A 431 1.72 17.11 8.84
C TYR A 431 1.47 17.43 10.31
N ASN A 432 2.45 18.01 11.03
CA ASN A 432 2.26 18.51 12.39
C ASN A 432 1.19 19.62 12.45
N GLN A 433 1.07 20.42 11.39
CA GLN A 433 0.01 21.44 11.30
C GLN A 433 -1.35 20.86 10.92
N PHE A 434 -1.40 19.68 10.30
CA PHE A 434 -2.65 19.11 9.80
C PHE A 434 -3.45 18.43 10.92
N PHE A 435 -2.79 17.59 11.71
CA PHE A 435 -3.43 16.80 12.76
C PHE A 435 -3.55 17.59 14.07
N ILE A 436 -4.47 17.15 14.95
CA ILE A 436 -4.68 17.76 16.27
C ILE A 436 -3.50 17.53 17.20
N ASN A 437 -2.86 16.36 17.08
CA ASN A 437 -1.67 15.98 17.83
C ASN A 437 -0.46 15.77 16.92
N TYR A 438 0.71 15.75 17.51
CA TYR A 438 1.94 15.44 16.78
C TYR A 438 2.00 13.95 16.43
N PRO A 439 2.11 13.57 15.14
CA PRO A 439 2.13 12.15 14.72
C PRO A 439 3.24 11.34 15.38
N TYR A 440 4.42 11.95 15.58
CA TYR A 440 5.57 11.27 16.18
C TYR A 440 5.43 10.96 17.67
N ASP A 441 4.56 11.66 18.41
CA ASP A 441 4.24 11.31 19.80
C ASP A 441 3.56 9.93 19.87
N VAL A 442 2.64 9.69 18.93
CA VAL A 442 1.97 8.39 18.82
C VAL A 442 2.97 7.32 18.40
N LEU A 443 3.75 7.59 17.36
CA LEU A 443 4.75 6.65 16.84
C LEU A 443 5.77 6.25 17.92
N TYR A 444 6.29 7.23 18.68
CA TYR A 444 7.22 6.96 19.78
C TYR A 444 6.58 6.12 20.90
N SER A 445 5.29 6.33 21.16
CA SER A 445 4.56 5.57 22.18
C SER A 445 4.39 4.09 21.85
N ILE A 446 4.41 3.73 20.54
CA ILE A 446 4.21 2.37 20.04
C ILE A 446 5.50 1.74 19.49
N LYS A 447 6.66 2.37 19.65
CA LYS A 447 7.92 1.95 19.02
C LYS A 447 8.34 0.49 19.31
N ASP A 448 7.98 -0.04 20.46
CA ASP A 448 8.28 -1.43 20.87
C ASP A 448 7.11 -2.40 20.53
N ASP A 449 5.99 -1.87 20.04
CA ASP A 449 4.75 -2.61 19.75
C ASP A 449 4.50 -2.77 18.24
N ILE A 450 5.47 -2.45 17.39
CA ILE A 450 5.37 -2.65 15.94
C ILE A 450 5.72 -4.10 15.60
N GLY A 451 4.77 -4.79 14.97
CA GLY A 451 4.95 -6.15 14.48
C GLY A 451 5.62 -6.19 13.12
N THR A 452 6.10 -7.37 12.74
CA THR A 452 6.69 -7.64 11.42
C THR A 452 5.71 -8.43 10.59
N VAL A 453 5.50 -8.02 9.34
CA VAL A 453 4.86 -8.83 8.29
C VAL A 453 5.96 -9.33 7.37
N TYR A 454 6.00 -10.64 7.15
CA TYR A 454 6.92 -11.23 6.20
C TYR A 454 6.27 -11.34 4.83
N THR A 455 7.05 -11.05 3.79
CA THR A 455 6.68 -11.29 2.41
C THR A 455 7.54 -12.42 1.86
N THR A 456 6.90 -13.37 1.19
CA THR A 456 7.54 -14.52 0.56
C THR A 456 6.99 -14.70 -0.86
N THR A 457 7.50 -15.65 -1.61
CA THR A 457 7.03 -15.90 -2.98
C THR A 457 5.57 -16.30 -3.09
N ILE A 458 4.94 -16.77 -2.00
CA ILE A 458 3.50 -17.09 -1.96
C ILE A 458 2.61 -15.86 -1.63
N SER A 459 3.20 -14.76 -1.14
CA SER A 459 2.44 -13.57 -0.73
C SER A 459 1.53 -12.98 -1.82
N PRO A 460 1.93 -12.91 -3.10
CA PRO A 460 1.03 -12.46 -4.15
C PRO A 460 -0.24 -13.31 -4.28
N THR A 461 -0.12 -14.63 -4.19
CA THR A 461 -1.27 -15.56 -4.24
C THR A 461 -2.18 -15.38 -3.04
N ILE A 462 -1.61 -15.26 -1.83
CA ILE A 462 -2.39 -15.00 -0.62
C ILE A 462 -3.12 -13.66 -0.74
N ASN A 463 -2.43 -12.60 -1.13
CA ASN A 463 -3.03 -11.27 -1.26
C ASN A 463 -4.16 -11.26 -2.30
N GLU A 464 -3.95 -11.85 -3.50
CA GLU A 464 -4.98 -11.96 -4.51
C GLU A 464 -6.20 -12.71 -3.99
N GLN A 465 -5.99 -13.86 -3.34
CA GLN A 465 -7.08 -14.68 -2.83
C GLN A 465 -7.81 -14.01 -1.67
N MET A 466 -7.08 -13.44 -0.72
CA MET A 466 -7.68 -12.81 0.46
C MET A 466 -8.35 -11.48 0.10
N CYS A 467 -7.61 -10.56 -0.55
CA CYS A 467 -8.06 -9.19 -0.75
C CYS A 467 -9.05 -9.02 -1.90
N ASN A 468 -9.07 -9.90 -2.91
CA ASN A 468 -9.98 -9.72 -4.06
C ASN A 468 -11.12 -10.74 -4.10
N VAL A 469 -11.05 -11.82 -3.30
CA VAL A 469 -12.07 -12.88 -3.30
C VAL A 469 -12.66 -13.07 -1.90
N THR A 470 -11.84 -13.51 -0.95
CA THR A 470 -12.32 -13.98 0.36
C THR A 470 -13.00 -12.90 1.19
N LEU A 471 -12.40 -11.69 1.25
CA LEU A 471 -13.01 -10.57 1.98
C LEU A 471 -14.30 -10.09 1.32
N ASN A 472 -14.41 -10.11 -0.01
CA ASN A 472 -15.68 -9.85 -0.70
C ASN A 472 -16.75 -10.88 -0.34
N ASP A 473 -16.39 -12.17 -0.33
CA ASP A 473 -17.32 -13.23 0.02
C ASP A 473 -17.84 -13.10 1.45
N ILE A 474 -16.94 -12.76 2.40
CA ILE A 474 -17.29 -12.57 3.81
C ILE A 474 -18.13 -11.30 4.01
N LEU A 475 -17.64 -10.15 3.53
CA LEU A 475 -18.14 -8.84 3.92
C LEU A 475 -19.33 -8.35 3.06
N GLU A 476 -19.33 -8.67 1.76
CA GLU A 476 -20.40 -8.27 0.85
C GLU A 476 -21.43 -9.40 0.60
N ASN A 477 -20.95 -10.64 0.44
CA ASN A 477 -21.82 -11.77 0.13
C ASN A 477 -22.34 -12.49 1.38
N GLY A 478 -21.78 -12.21 2.57
CA GLY A 478 -22.21 -12.79 3.85
C GLY A 478 -21.87 -14.28 3.98
N MET A 479 -20.83 -14.76 3.30
CA MET A 479 -20.32 -16.12 3.45
C MET A 479 -19.83 -16.36 4.89
N ASP A 480 -19.98 -17.57 5.38
CA ASP A 480 -19.41 -17.97 6.66
C ASP A 480 -17.87 -17.85 6.64
N VAL A 481 -17.30 -17.25 7.68
CA VAL A 481 -15.86 -16.94 7.73
C VAL A 481 -15.00 -18.20 7.61
N GLU A 482 -15.36 -19.30 8.30
CA GLU A 482 -14.59 -20.53 8.24
C GLU A 482 -14.69 -21.19 6.85
N GLU A 483 -15.86 -21.14 6.21
CA GLU A 483 -16.06 -21.64 4.86
C GLU A 483 -15.25 -20.84 3.83
N ALA A 484 -15.25 -19.50 3.92
CA ALA A 484 -14.49 -18.62 3.03
C ALA A 484 -12.98 -18.81 3.17
N LEU A 485 -12.48 -18.86 4.42
CA LEU A 485 -11.06 -19.08 4.68
C LEU A 485 -10.59 -20.48 4.29
N GLN A 486 -11.45 -21.51 4.39
CA GLN A 486 -11.12 -22.85 3.89
C GLN A 486 -10.99 -22.84 2.36
N ALA A 487 -11.90 -22.14 1.65
CA ALA A 487 -11.81 -22.01 0.20
C ALA A 487 -10.53 -21.26 -0.23
N ALA A 488 -10.13 -20.23 0.52
CA ALA A 488 -8.86 -19.53 0.30
C ALA A 488 -7.66 -20.44 0.51
N GLN A 489 -7.65 -21.23 1.59
CA GLN A 489 -6.57 -22.18 1.89
C GLN A 489 -6.42 -23.23 0.79
N ASP A 490 -7.53 -23.75 0.28
CA ASP A 490 -7.51 -24.74 -0.80
C ASP A 490 -6.82 -24.19 -2.07
N VAL A 491 -6.95 -22.88 -2.36
CA VAL A 491 -6.25 -22.23 -3.47
C VAL A 491 -4.76 -22.04 -3.16
N VAL A 492 -4.45 -21.54 -1.96
CA VAL A 492 -3.06 -21.33 -1.52
C VAL A 492 -2.27 -22.65 -1.52
N ASP A 493 -2.89 -23.75 -1.11
CA ASP A 493 -2.28 -25.10 -1.09
C ASP A 493 -1.90 -25.62 -2.49
N LEU A 494 -2.51 -25.11 -3.56
CA LEU A 494 -2.16 -25.49 -4.94
C LEU A 494 -0.89 -24.82 -5.44
N GLU A 495 -0.48 -23.71 -4.82
CA GLU A 495 0.66 -22.89 -5.25
C GLU A 495 1.91 -23.08 -4.36
N GLN A 496 1.82 -23.89 -3.29
CA GLN A 496 2.89 -24.17 -2.35
C GLN A 496 3.89 -25.24 -2.80
#